data_85a24b16d821bf889c9d038d50fee685
#
_entry.id   85a24b16d821bf889c9d038d50fee685
#
_cell.length_a   1.000
_cell.length_b   1.000
_cell.length_c   1.000
_cell.angle_alpha   90.00
_cell.angle_beta   90.00
_cell.angle_gamma   90.00
#
_symmetry.space_group_name_H-M   'P 1'
#
loop_
_entity.id
_entity.type
_entity.pdbx_description
1 polymer ?
#
loop_
_entity_poly.entity_id
_entity_poly.type
_entity_poly.pdbx_seq_one_letter_code
_entity_poly.pdbx_strand_id
1 'polypeptide(L)'
;NLGRAPLAESAAKAVAEVARGYSTLEYSVDTCSRGSRKEHAAQLIRSLTGAEDALVVNNNAAAVLLVLATHAAGKEVIVSRGELVEIGGSFRIPDVMAASGAKLVEVGATNRTHLGDYERAITPETAMILKVHPSNYRIEGFHKEVGSRELAALAHKHGLLFYEDQGSGA
;
A
#
# COMPACT_ATOMS: atom_id res chain seq x y z
N ASN A 1 9.61 7.82 15.20
CA ASN A 1 9.40 7.20 13.91
C ASN A 1 9.60 8.23 12.80
N LEU A 2 10.60 8.02 11.95
CA LEU A 2 11.02 8.99 10.93
C LEU A 2 9.96 9.26 9.84
N GLY A 3 9.07 8.31 9.62
CA GLY A 3 8.04 8.43 8.59
C GLY A 3 6.71 9.05 9.05
N ARG A 4 6.63 9.55 10.30
CA ARG A 4 5.40 10.14 10.83
C ARG A 4 5.57 11.63 11.06
N ALA A 5 4.98 12.43 10.18
CA ALA A 5 4.90 13.87 10.37
C ALA A 5 3.91 14.24 11.49
N PRO A 6 4.15 15.32 12.25
CA PRO A 6 3.15 15.86 13.16
C PRO A 6 1.94 16.39 12.38
N LEU A 7 0.78 16.40 13.02
CA LEU A 7 -0.40 17.06 12.46
C LEU A 7 -0.17 18.57 12.35
N ALA A 8 -0.70 19.19 11.31
CA ALA A 8 -0.79 20.65 11.25
C ALA A 8 -1.60 21.18 12.43
N GLU A 9 -1.25 22.35 12.95
CA GLU A 9 -1.94 22.95 14.10
C GLU A 9 -3.47 23.09 13.88
N SER A 10 -3.87 23.49 12.68
CA SER A 10 -5.29 23.56 12.29
C SER A 10 -5.99 22.22 12.35
N ALA A 11 -5.32 21.13 11.93
CA ALA A 11 -5.88 19.78 11.99
C ALA A 11 -6.01 19.29 13.45
N ALA A 12 -4.99 19.52 14.28
CA ALA A 12 -5.03 19.18 15.71
C ALA A 12 -6.17 19.93 16.43
N LYS A 13 -6.37 21.21 16.12
CA LYS A 13 -7.47 22.02 16.65
C LYS A 13 -8.83 21.45 16.20
N ALA A 14 -9.02 21.13 14.93
CA ALA A 14 -10.25 20.56 14.41
C ALA A 14 -10.59 19.21 15.07
N VAL A 15 -9.59 18.34 15.29
CA VAL A 15 -9.78 17.08 16.04
C VAL A 15 -10.28 17.35 17.46
N ALA A 16 -9.68 18.32 18.17
CA ALA A 16 -10.08 18.68 19.53
C ALA A 16 -11.51 19.26 19.59
N GLU A 17 -11.90 20.04 18.59
CA GLU A 17 -13.26 20.61 18.49
C GLU A 17 -14.31 19.51 18.24
N VAL A 18 -14.08 18.63 17.28
CA VAL A 18 -14.99 17.50 16.96
C VAL A 18 -15.14 16.56 18.16
N ALA A 19 -14.05 16.30 18.90
CA ALA A 19 -14.07 15.42 20.06
C ALA A 19 -14.93 15.92 21.25
N ARG A 20 -15.28 17.21 21.28
CA ARG A 20 -16.07 17.81 22.36
C ARG A 20 -17.58 17.68 22.20
N GLY A 21 -18.05 17.26 21.04
CA GLY A 21 -19.48 17.25 20.72
C GLY A 21 -19.93 16.01 19.96
N TYR A 22 -21.15 16.06 19.52
CA TYR A 22 -21.70 15.05 18.63
C TYR A 22 -21.11 15.24 17.22
N SER A 23 -20.87 14.13 16.51
CA SER A 23 -20.38 14.16 15.14
C SER A 23 -21.34 13.49 14.16
N THR A 24 -21.27 13.87 12.90
CA THR A 24 -22.06 13.31 11.80
C THR A 24 -21.40 12.11 11.15
N LEU A 25 -20.55 11.36 11.87
CA LEU A 25 -19.72 10.27 11.32
C LEU A 25 -20.51 9.27 10.47
N GLU A 26 -21.71 8.92 10.89
CA GLU A 26 -22.59 7.96 10.18
C GLU A 26 -23.88 8.62 9.66
N TYR A 27 -23.94 9.95 9.60
CA TYR A 27 -25.12 10.67 9.19
C TYR A 27 -24.80 11.65 8.07
N SER A 28 -25.54 11.52 6.96
CA SER A 28 -25.47 12.48 5.86
C SER A 28 -26.43 13.64 6.12
N VAL A 29 -25.89 14.84 6.25
CA VAL A 29 -26.68 16.06 6.44
C VAL A 29 -27.48 16.38 5.17
N ASP A 30 -26.92 16.11 3.99
CA ASP A 30 -27.55 16.41 2.69
C ASP A 30 -28.78 15.56 2.43
N THR A 31 -28.74 14.27 2.80
CA THR A 31 -29.84 13.34 2.59
C THR A 31 -30.70 13.12 3.83
N CYS A 32 -30.33 13.73 4.96
CA CYS A 32 -30.98 13.54 6.27
C CYS A 32 -31.17 12.05 6.65
N SER A 33 -30.17 11.22 6.33
CA SER A 33 -30.23 9.77 6.51
C SER A 33 -28.87 9.20 6.94
N ARG A 34 -28.83 7.89 7.25
CA ARG A 34 -27.59 7.20 7.57
C ARG A 34 -26.66 7.20 6.36
N GLY A 35 -25.44 7.73 6.53
CA GLY A 35 -24.36 7.79 5.54
C GLY A 35 -23.25 6.76 5.79
N SER A 36 -22.29 6.71 4.90
CA SER A 36 -21.08 5.88 5.01
C SER A 36 -19.96 6.63 5.73
N ARG A 37 -19.31 5.99 6.71
CA ARG A 37 -18.14 6.54 7.41
C ARG A 37 -16.97 6.84 6.49
N LYS A 38 -16.81 6.09 5.40
CA LYS A 38 -15.69 6.23 4.47
C LYS A 38 -15.76 7.50 3.63
N GLU A 39 -16.96 8.01 3.37
CA GLU A 39 -17.15 9.15 2.46
C GLU A 39 -16.44 10.42 2.92
N HIS A 40 -16.37 10.67 4.24
CA HIS A 40 -15.73 11.86 4.78
C HIS A 40 -14.25 12.01 4.37
N ALA A 41 -13.51 10.91 4.33
CA ALA A 41 -12.09 10.90 3.96
C ALA A 41 -11.86 10.53 2.49
N ALA A 42 -12.66 9.60 1.95
CA ALA A 42 -12.49 9.10 0.58
C ALA A 42 -12.57 10.22 -0.46
N GLN A 43 -13.54 11.11 -0.36
CA GLN A 43 -13.71 12.24 -1.27
C GLN A 43 -12.49 13.17 -1.27
N LEU A 44 -11.96 13.50 -0.09
CA LEU A 44 -10.79 14.37 0.04
C LEU A 44 -9.54 13.70 -0.53
N ILE A 45 -9.32 12.42 -0.25
CA ILE A 45 -8.18 11.67 -0.78
C ILE A 45 -8.26 11.59 -2.30
N ARG A 46 -9.43 11.27 -2.86
CA ARG A 46 -9.66 11.26 -4.32
C ARG A 46 -9.34 12.60 -4.96
N SER A 47 -9.77 13.69 -4.35
CA SER A 47 -9.48 15.05 -4.85
C SER A 47 -8.00 15.39 -4.85
N LEU A 48 -7.24 14.89 -3.86
CA LEU A 48 -5.81 15.16 -3.73
C LEU A 48 -4.94 14.26 -4.61
N THR A 49 -5.35 13.00 -4.78
CA THR A 49 -4.52 11.97 -5.44
C THR A 49 -4.94 11.68 -6.87
N GLY A 50 -6.18 12.03 -7.26
CA GLY A 50 -6.77 11.61 -8.53
C GLY A 50 -7.18 10.12 -8.56
N ALA A 51 -7.16 9.42 -7.43
CA ALA A 51 -7.61 8.04 -7.35
C ALA A 51 -9.12 7.91 -7.59
N GLU A 52 -9.56 6.77 -8.10
CA GLU A 52 -10.98 6.49 -8.34
C GLU A 52 -11.76 6.29 -7.03
N ASP A 53 -11.15 5.65 -6.02
CA ASP A 53 -11.71 5.51 -4.67
C ASP A 53 -10.59 5.46 -3.62
N ALA A 54 -10.96 5.55 -2.35
CA ALA A 54 -10.04 5.50 -1.23
C ALA A 54 -10.69 4.87 0.01
N LEU A 55 -9.87 4.15 0.77
CA LEU A 55 -10.24 3.57 2.06
C LEU A 55 -9.17 3.88 3.10
N VAL A 56 -9.58 4.41 4.24
CA VAL A 56 -8.69 4.66 5.37
C VAL A 56 -8.76 3.49 6.34
N VAL A 57 -7.59 2.99 6.72
CA VAL A 57 -7.42 1.92 7.70
C VAL A 57 -6.47 2.36 8.82
N ASN A 58 -6.30 1.55 9.86
CA ASN A 58 -5.56 1.94 11.08
C ASN A 58 -4.10 2.28 10.85
N ASN A 59 -3.45 1.57 9.93
CA ASN A 59 -2.02 1.69 9.66
C ASN A 59 -1.65 1.00 8.34
N ASN A 60 -0.41 1.19 7.89
CA ASN A 60 0.08 0.61 6.64
C ASN A 60 0.04 -0.92 6.64
N ALA A 61 0.39 -1.58 7.75
CA ALA A 61 0.34 -3.05 7.83
C ALA A 61 -1.08 -3.59 7.58
N ALA A 62 -2.10 -2.92 8.12
CA ALA A 62 -3.50 -3.25 7.87
C ALA A 62 -3.90 -3.02 6.41
N ALA A 63 -3.38 -1.97 5.75
CA ALA A 63 -3.61 -1.71 4.33
C ALA A 63 -3.02 -2.84 3.46
N VAL A 64 -1.76 -3.20 3.70
CA VAL A 64 -1.07 -4.27 2.96
C VAL A 64 -1.79 -5.61 3.13
N LEU A 65 -2.11 -5.97 4.38
CA LEU A 65 -2.84 -7.21 4.68
C LEU A 65 -4.20 -7.25 3.98
N LEU A 66 -4.96 -6.15 4.01
CA LEU A 66 -6.28 -6.06 3.40
C LEU A 66 -6.21 -6.25 1.88
N VAL A 67 -5.30 -5.55 1.21
CA VAL A 67 -5.12 -5.64 -0.25
C VAL A 67 -4.73 -7.06 -0.66
N LEU A 68 -3.73 -7.64 0.00
CA LEU A 68 -3.25 -8.99 -0.31
C LEU A 68 -4.32 -10.05 -0.05
N ALA A 69 -5.00 -10.02 1.10
CA ALA A 69 -6.05 -10.98 1.42
C ALA A 69 -7.27 -10.88 0.48
N THR A 70 -7.56 -9.67 -0.01
CA THR A 70 -8.70 -9.47 -0.92
C THR A 70 -8.40 -9.93 -2.34
N HIS A 71 -7.19 -9.67 -2.84
CA HIS A 71 -6.88 -9.81 -4.26
C HIS A 71 -5.93 -10.97 -4.60
N ALA A 72 -5.19 -11.49 -3.61
CA ALA A 72 -4.12 -12.46 -3.83
C ALA A 72 -4.16 -13.69 -2.92
N ALA A 73 -5.21 -13.88 -2.10
CA ALA A 73 -5.33 -15.09 -1.27
C ALA A 73 -5.27 -16.37 -2.12
N GLY A 74 -4.35 -17.27 -1.79
CA GLY A 74 -4.09 -18.51 -2.51
C GLY A 74 -3.31 -18.36 -3.82
N LYS A 75 -3.00 -17.12 -4.26
CA LYS A 75 -2.30 -16.82 -5.51
C LYS A 75 -0.91 -16.26 -5.28
N GLU A 76 -0.14 -16.16 -6.35
CA GLU A 76 1.23 -15.66 -6.34
C GLU A 76 1.28 -14.13 -6.40
N VAL A 77 2.19 -13.55 -5.61
CA VAL A 77 2.53 -12.13 -5.61
C VAL A 77 4.04 -12.01 -5.82
N ILE A 78 4.43 -11.33 -6.90
CA ILE A 78 5.83 -11.16 -7.28
C ILE A 78 6.39 -9.92 -6.60
N VAL A 79 7.53 -10.06 -5.91
CA VAL A 79 8.24 -8.98 -5.18
C VAL A 79 9.74 -9.08 -5.44
N SER A 80 10.41 -7.94 -5.52
CA SER A 80 11.89 -7.91 -5.53
C SER A 80 12.48 -8.35 -4.20
N ARG A 81 13.53 -9.17 -4.22
CA ARG A 81 14.31 -9.51 -3.00
C ARG A 81 14.86 -8.28 -2.28
N GLY A 82 15.22 -7.23 -3.02
CA GLY A 82 15.67 -5.97 -2.43
C GLY A 82 14.58 -5.20 -1.67
N GLU A 83 13.34 -5.58 -1.85
CA GLU A 83 12.16 -4.93 -1.25
C GLU A 83 11.51 -5.77 -0.12
N LEU A 84 12.10 -6.90 0.25
CA LEU A 84 11.64 -7.73 1.37
C LEU A 84 12.13 -7.14 2.70
N VAL A 85 11.51 -6.05 3.08
CA VAL A 85 11.93 -5.20 4.20
C VAL A 85 11.43 -5.71 5.55
N GLU A 86 12.20 -5.39 6.60
CA GLU A 86 11.75 -5.42 8.00
C GLU A 86 11.73 -4.01 8.56
N ILE A 87 10.58 -3.54 9.04
CA ILE A 87 10.38 -2.18 9.52
C ILE A 87 9.67 -2.20 10.87
N GLY A 88 10.07 -1.27 11.77
CA GLY A 88 9.28 -0.92 12.94
C GLY A 88 9.03 -2.05 13.94
N GLY A 89 10.02 -2.88 14.24
CA GLY A 89 9.93 -3.87 15.31
C GLY A 89 9.19 -5.15 14.95
N SER A 90 9.49 -5.72 13.80
CA SER A 90 9.05 -7.02 13.26
C SER A 90 7.96 -7.01 12.19
N PHE A 91 7.63 -5.87 11.59
CA PHE A 91 6.84 -5.89 10.36
C PHE A 91 7.74 -6.37 9.22
N ARG A 92 7.45 -7.54 8.68
CA ARG A 92 8.15 -8.17 7.55
C ARG A 92 7.19 -8.45 6.43
N ILE A 93 7.54 -8.09 5.22
CA ILE A 93 6.71 -8.36 4.03
C ILE A 93 6.39 -9.86 3.87
N PRO A 94 7.34 -10.80 4.01
CA PRO A 94 7.02 -12.23 3.93
C PRO A 94 5.99 -12.69 4.97
N ASP A 95 6.06 -12.18 6.20
CA ASP A 95 5.13 -12.56 7.27
C ASP A 95 3.70 -12.05 7.01
N VAL A 96 3.58 -10.83 6.49
CA VAL A 96 2.28 -10.26 6.11
C VAL A 96 1.68 -11.01 4.90
N MET A 97 2.51 -11.38 3.94
CA MET A 97 2.06 -12.23 2.82
C MET A 97 1.55 -13.58 3.31
N ALA A 98 2.31 -14.27 4.15
CA ALA A 98 1.87 -15.53 4.73
C ALA A 98 0.54 -15.39 5.49
N ALA A 99 0.41 -14.33 6.31
CA ALA A 99 -0.83 -14.05 7.05
C ALA A 99 -2.03 -13.72 6.14
N SER A 100 -1.80 -13.13 4.96
CA SER A 100 -2.85 -12.84 3.98
C SER A 100 -3.30 -14.05 3.16
N GLY A 101 -2.55 -15.16 3.23
CA GLY A 101 -2.74 -16.34 2.38
C GLY A 101 -2.16 -16.21 0.97
N ALA A 102 -1.47 -15.11 0.64
CA ALA A 102 -0.77 -14.95 -0.62
C ALA A 102 0.53 -15.78 -0.66
N LYS A 103 0.93 -16.21 -1.86
CA LYS A 103 2.17 -16.95 -2.10
C LYS A 103 3.25 -15.98 -2.57
N LEU A 104 4.32 -15.82 -1.80
CA LEU A 104 5.44 -14.97 -2.16
C LEU A 104 6.26 -15.58 -3.29
N VAL A 105 6.48 -14.81 -4.36
CA VAL A 105 7.41 -15.12 -5.45
C VAL A 105 8.50 -14.06 -5.49
N GLU A 106 9.69 -14.41 -5.05
CA GLU A 106 10.84 -13.51 -4.98
C GLU A 106 11.59 -13.45 -6.30
N VAL A 107 11.92 -12.24 -6.76
CA VAL A 107 12.67 -12.03 -8.00
C VAL A 107 13.93 -11.19 -7.81
N GLY A 108 14.88 -11.36 -8.72
CA GLY A 108 16.16 -10.63 -8.70
C GLY A 108 17.09 -11.05 -7.56
N ALA A 109 17.98 -10.14 -7.22
CA ALA A 109 18.92 -10.24 -6.10
C ALA A 109 18.69 -9.07 -5.13
N THR A 110 19.29 -9.15 -3.93
CA THR A 110 19.14 -8.13 -2.89
C THR A 110 19.41 -6.71 -3.38
N ASN A 111 20.45 -6.55 -4.20
CA ASN A 111 20.89 -5.24 -4.68
C ASN A 111 20.53 -4.95 -6.15
N ARG A 112 20.04 -5.94 -6.90
CA ARG A 112 19.69 -5.73 -8.31
C ARG A 112 18.52 -6.57 -8.74
N THR A 113 17.49 -5.89 -9.28
CA THR A 113 16.35 -6.51 -9.92
C THR A 113 16.10 -5.81 -11.26
N HIS A 114 15.80 -6.58 -12.28
CA HIS A 114 15.53 -6.11 -13.63
C HIS A 114 14.07 -6.43 -14.01
N LEU A 115 13.49 -5.66 -14.92
CA LEU A 115 12.13 -5.89 -15.40
C LEU A 115 11.91 -7.32 -15.91
N GLY A 116 12.91 -7.88 -16.62
CA GLY A 116 12.86 -9.26 -17.09
C GLY A 116 12.82 -10.33 -15.99
N ASP A 117 13.23 -10.01 -14.76
CA ASP A 117 13.12 -10.93 -13.63
C ASP A 117 11.66 -11.09 -13.21
N TYR A 118 10.90 -9.99 -13.19
CA TYR A 118 9.45 -10.01 -12.97
C TYR A 118 8.72 -10.72 -14.10
N GLU A 119 9.03 -10.40 -15.36
CA GLU A 119 8.33 -10.96 -16.53
C GLU A 119 8.50 -12.49 -16.60
N ARG A 120 9.69 -13.02 -16.32
CA ARG A 120 9.95 -14.48 -16.27
C ARG A 120 9.25 -15.20 -15.12
N ALA A 121 8.90 -14.51 -14.06
CA ALA A 121 8.26 -15.07 -12.87
C ALA A 121 6.73 -15.14 -13.00
N ILE A 122 6.15 -14.50 -14.00
CA ILE A 122 4.68 -14.52 -14.22
C ILE A 122 4.22 -15.91 -14.63
N THR A 123 3.25 -16.43 -13.90
CA THR A 123 2.57 -17.71 -14.15
C THR A 123 1.06 -17.52 -14.22
N PRO A 124 0.26 -18.52 -14.61
CA PRO A 124 -1.20 -18.45 -14.52
C PRO A 124 -1.74 -18.27 -13.09
N GLU A 125 -0.94 -18.59 -12.07
CA GLU A 125 -1.28 -18.41 -10.66
C GLU A 125 -0.96 -17.00 -10.14
N THR A 126 -0.24 -16.18 -10.90
CA THR A 126 0.13 -14.84 -10.50
C THR A 126 -1.09 -13.90 -10.49
N ALA A 127 -1.31 -13.21 -9.38
CA ALA A 127 -2.37 -12.22 -9.24
C ALA A 127 -1.85 -10.78 -9.29
N MET A 128 -0.62 -10.55 -8.82
CA MET A 128 -0.16 -9.20 -8.51
C MET A 128 1.36 -9.07 -8.61
N ILE A 129 1.81 -7.88 -9.02
CA ILE A 129 3.17 -7.41 -8.81
C ILE A 129 3.12 -6.38 -7.67
N LEU A 130 3.88 -6.62 -6.60
CA LEU A 130 4.01 -5.73 -5.46
C LEU A 130 5.36 -5.03 -5.49
N LYS A 131 5.34 -3.71 -5.37
CA LYS A 131 6.52 -2.88 -5.11
C LYS A 131 6.44 -2.33 -3.69
N VAL A 132 7.56 -2.41 -2.95
CA VAL A 132 7.63 -1.95 -1.57
C VAL A 132 8.72 -0.89 -1.43
N HIS A 133 8.36 0.26 -0.87
CA HIS A 133 9.30 1.34 -0.57
C HIS A 133 10.13 1.00 0.69
N PRO A 134 11.46 1.19 0.68
CA PRO A 134 12.34 0.84 1.80
C PRO A 134 12.10 1.67 3.07
N SER A 135 11.42 2.80 2.99
CA SER A 135 10.99 3.67 4.10
C SER A 135 12.12 4.28 4.94
N ASN A 136 12.99 3.47 5.55
CA ASN A 136 13.96 3.91 6.55
C ASN A 136 15.41 3.48 6.29
N TYR A 137 15.68 2.90 5.12
CA TYR A 137 17.04 2.59 4.67
C TYR A 137 17.16 2.81 3.16
N ARG A 138 18.38 2.77 2.64
CA ARG A 138 18.67 2.77 1.21
C ARG A 138 19.84 1.85 0.90
N ILE A 139 19.87 1.34 -0.33
CA ILE A 139 21.00 0.56 -0.84
C ILE A 139 21.86 1.49 -1.68
N GLU A 140 23.14 1.57 -1.37
CA GLU A 140 24.12 2.38 -2.09
C GLU A 140 25.12 1.52 -2.85
N GLY A 141 25.73 2.07 -3.92
CA GLY A 141 26.75 1.40 -4.71
C GLY A 141 26.16 0.67 -5.93
N PHE A 142 26.51 -0.60 -6.11
CA PHE A 142 26.07 -1.40 -7.25
C PHE A 142 24.65 -1.87 -7.09
N HIS A 143 23.72 -0.98 -7.32
CA HIS A 143 22.28 -1.15 -7.11
C HIS A 143 21.47 -0.91 -8.39
N LYS A 144 20.38 -1.64 -8.55
CA LYS A 144 19.34 -1.39 -9.56
C LYS A 144 17.98 -1.89 -9.07
N GLU A 145 16.99 -1.05 -9.20
CA GLU A 145 15.57 -1.38 -9.00
C GLU A 145 14.75 -1.08 -10.25
N VAL A 146 13.51 -1.55 -10.29
CA VAL A 146 12.56 -1.26 -11.37
C VAL A 146 11.55 -0.24 -10.86
N GLY A 147 11.31 0.80 -11.65
CA GLY A 147 10.39 1.88 -11.29
C GLY A 147 8.92 1.45 -11.31
N SER A 148 8.08 2.11 -10.50
CA SER A 148 6.65 1.83 -10.39
C SER A 148 5.93 1.88 -11.73
N ARG A 149 6.26 2.85 -12.59
CA ARG A 149 5.67 2.99 -13.93
C ARG A 149 5.94 1.78 -14.82
N GLU A 150 7.17 1.25 -14.80
CA GLU A 150 7.56 0.09 -15.60
C GLU A 150 6.85 -1.18 -15.08
N LEU A 151 6.76 -1.34 -13.75
CA LEU A 151 6.07 -2.48 -13.14
C LEU A 151 4.56 -2.43 -13.35
N ALA A 152 3.95 -1.25 -13.27
CA ALA A 152 2.54 -1.07 -13.57
C ALA A 152 2.23 -1.43 -15.03
N ALA A 153 3.06 -0.96 -15.97
CA ALA A 153 2.91 -1.29 -17.38
C ALA A 153 3.04 -2.80 -17.65
N LEU A 154 4.01 -3.46 -17.00
CA LEU A 154 4.18 -4.91 -17.09
C LEU A 154 2.97 -5.66 -16.52
N ALA A 155 2.52 -5.29 -15.32
CA ALA A 155 1.35 -5.91 -14.69
C ALA A 155 0.11 -5.80 -15.59
N HIS A 156 -0.19 -4.61 -16.07
CA HIS A 156 -1.36 -4.37 -16.93
C HIS A 156 -1.26 -5.12 -18.27
N LYS A 157 -0.08 -5.22 -18.88
CA LYS A 157 0.16 -6.01 -20.10
C LYS A 157 -0.26 -7.47 -19.91
N HIS A 158 -0.13 -8.01 -18.71
CA HIS A 158 -0.45 -9.39 -18.36
C HIS A 158 -1.81 -9.54 -17.64
N GLY A 159 -2.60 -8.47 -17.51
CA GLY A 159 -3.89 -8.49 -16.81
C GLY A 159 -3.77 -8.69 -15.30
N LEU A 160 -2.61 -8.35 -14.72
CA LEU A 160 -2.31 -8.44 -13.30
C LEU A 160 -2.57 -7.11 -12.59
N LEU A 161 -2.77 -7.17 -11.28
CA LEU A 161 -2.77 -5.98 -10.45
C LEU A 161 -1.33 -5.49 -10.21
N PHE A 162 -1.16 -4.17 -10.18
CA PHE A 162 0.04 -3.53 -9.63
C PHE A 162 -0.33 -2.88 -8.30
N TYR A 163 0.41 -3.22 -7.25
CA TYR A 163 0.26 -2.62 -5.94
C TYR A 163 1.58 -2.00 -5.49
N GLU A 164 1.53 -0.75 -5.08
CA GLU A 164 2.68 -0.03 -4.53
C GLU A 164 2.45 0.27 -3.05
N ASP A 165 3.26 -0.35 -2.20
CA ASP A 165 3.35 -0.01 -0.79
C ASP A 165 4.37 1.11 -0.60
N GLN A 166 3.89 2.34 -0.46
CA GLN A 166 4.73 3.51 -0.24
C GLN A 166 5.27 3.61 1.19
N GLY A 167 4.75 2.79 2.10
CA GLY A 167 5.18 2.77 3.49
C GLY A 167 5.04 4.12 4.16
N SER A 168 6.17 4.66 4.62
CA SER A 168 6.28 6.01 5.19
C SER A 168 7.00 6.99 4.25
N GLY A 169 7.30 6.56 3.04
CA GLY A 169 7.91 7.38 2.00
C GLY A 169 6.87 8.13 1.19
N ALA A 170 7.25 9.29 0.67
CA ALA A 170 6.55 10.03 -0.36
C ALA A 170 7.59 10.81 -1.17
#